data_875c82212214bc2020f4791f06f57140
#
_entry.id   875c82212214bc2020f4791f06f57140
#
_cell.length_a   1.000
_cell.length_b   1.000
_cell.length_c   1.000
_cell.angle_alpha   90.00
_cell.angle_beta   90.00
_cell.angle_gamma   90.00
#
_symmetry.space_group_name_H-M   'P 1'
#
loop_
_entity.id
_entity.type
_entity.pdbx_description
1 polymer ?
#
loop_
_entity_poly.entity_id
_entity_poly.type
_entity_poly.pdbx_seq_one_letter_code
_entity_poly.pdbx_strand_id
1 'polypeptide(L)'
;MPFRELMGGQERRNLIHEGLRNYALTYSGKTDDEVGLHQGMTENEAWAYADSNIDQYAPIPWCGFVNWDDYLFRNGSHQNYEFSASGGQEKIKYYTSIGYMKQDGVTINSGLERISARLNVDYQMAKWMNIGAKIQFSKVNQDTYSEGTSYTSPIYGTRNGATPSDPIWNEDG
;
A
#
# COMPACT_ATOMS: atom_id res chain seq x y z
N MET A 1 15.25 -3.78 1.57
CA MET A 1 15.33 -4.73 0.43
C MET A 1 15.33 -3.91 -0.83
N PRO A 2 16.21 -4.16 -1.79
CA PRO A 2 16.09 -3.49 -3.08
C PRO A 2 14.76 -3.90 -3.69
N PHE A 3 14.04 -2.91 -4.20
CA PHE A 3 12.81 -3.18 -4.94
C PHE A 3 13.14 -4.05 -6.14
N ARG A 4 12.31 -5.05 -6.38
CA ARG A 4 12.46 -5.91 -7.56
C ARG A 4 12.20 -5.03 -8.78
N GLU A 5 13.15 -5.03 -9.71
CA GLU A 5 12.93 -4.41 -11.01
C GLU A 5 11.74 -5.13 -11.67
N LEU A 6 10.68 -4.38 -11.94
CA LEU A 6 9.46 -4.93 -12.52
C LEU A 6 9.52 -4.78 -14.04
N MET A 7 9.00 -5.78 -14.72
CA MET A 7 8.91 -5.79 -16.18
C MET A 7 7.92 -4.72 -16.64
N GLY A 8 8.34 -3.86 -17.57
CA GLY A 8 7.47 -2.87 -18.20
C GLY A 8 6.44 -3.49 -19.14
N GLY A 9 5.41 -2.72 -19.48
CA GLY A 9 4.32 -3.20 -20.34
C GLY A 9 4.78 -3.69 -21.71
N GLN A 10 5.78 -3.03 -22.32
CA GLN A 10 6.32 -3.47 -23.60
C GLN A 10 7.10 -4.79 -23.48
N GLU A 11 7.89 -4.96 -22.43
CA GLU A 11 8.61 -6.22 -22.19
C GLU A 11 7.64 -7.37 -21.91
N ARG A 12 6.59 -7.09 -21.13
CA ARG A 12 5.51 -8.04 -20.89
C ARG A 12 4.81 -8.43 -22.20
N ARG A 13 4.50 -7.44 -23.06
CA ARG A 13 3.89 -7.72 -24.37
C ARG A 13 4.78 -8.61 -25.23
N ASN A 14 6.08 -8.36 -25.29
CA ASN A 14 7.04 -9.16 -26.02
C ASN A 14 7.09 -10.61 -25.47
N LEU A 15 7.06 -10.76 -24.16
CA LEU A 15 7.06 -12.08 -23.52
C LEU A 15 5.78 -12.86 -23.82
N ILE A 16 4.61 -12.18 -23.81
CA ILE A 16 3.32 -12.79 -24.17
C ILE A 16 3.32 -13.18 -25.64
N HIS A 17 3.86 -12.34 -26.51
CA HIS A 17 3.97 -12.63 -27.94
C HIS A 17 4.82 -13.89 -28.21
N GLU A 18 5.97 -14.01 -27.55
CA GLU A 18 6.78 -15.21 -27.61
C GLU A 18 6.06 -16.43 -27.02
N GLY A 19 5.32 -16.23 -25.92
CA GLY A 19 4.49 -17.27 -25.30
C GLY A 19 3.39 -17.80 -26.26
N LEU A 20 2.72 -16.90 -26.97
CA LEU A 20 1.71 -17.25 -27.97
C LEU A 20 2.30 -18.04 -29.14
N ARG A 21 3.49 -17.61 -29.62
CA ARG A 21 4.24 -18.38 -30.63
C ARG A 21 4.59 -19.79 -30.11
N ASN A 22 5.12 -19.90 -28.93
CA ASN A 22 5.50 -21.19 -28.36
C ASN A 22 4.27 -22.08 -28.12
N TYR A 23 3.14 -21.50 -27.71
CA TYR A 23 1.87 -22.20 -27.63
C TYR A 23 1.43 -22.74 -29.00
N ALA A 24 1.50 -21.89 -30.03
CA ALA A 24 1.14 -22.29 -31.40
C ALA A 24 2.02 -23.39 -31.97
N LEU A 25 3.31 -23.38 -31.65
CA LEU A 25 4.24 -24.46 -32.03
C LEU A 25 3.92 -25.80 -31.33
N THR A 26 3.39 -25.75 -30.13
CA THR A 26 3.27 -26.95 -29.30
C THR A 26 1.84 -27.47 -29.26
N TYR A 27 0.82 -26.57 -29.21
CA TYR A 27 -0.54 -26.94 -28.86
C TYR A 27 -1.60 -26.53 -29.86
N SER A 28 -1.31 -25.69 -30.87
CA SER A 28 -2.38 -25.20 -31.73
C SER A 28 -2.91 -26.26 -32.66
N GLY A 29 -3.92 -26.87 -32.16
CA GLY A 29 -5.17 -27.12 -32.81
C GLY A 29 -5.23 -27.95 -34.09
N LYS A 30 -4.25 -28.84 -34.37
CA LYS A 30 -4.57 -30.03 -35.16
C LYS A 30 -4.44 -31.22 -34.23
N THR A 31 -5.53 -31.60 -33.63
CA THR A 31 -5.67 -32.94 -33.04
C THR A 31 -5.61 -33.93 -34.17
N ASP A 32 -4.57 -34.74 -34.19
CA ASP A 32 -4.64 -36.02 -34.92
C ASP A 32 -5.62 -36.88 -34.13
N ASP A 33 -6.84 -36.99 -34.63
CA ASP A 33 -7.98 -37.61 -33.95
C ASP A 33 -7.78 -39.08 -33.62
N GLU A 34 -6.67 -39.71 -34.04
CA GLU A 34 -6.44 -41.15 -33.86
C GLU A 34 -5.27 -41.49 -32.95
N VAL A 35 -4.35 -40.56 -32.58
CA VAL A 35 -3.14 -40.89 -31.79
C VAL A 35 -2.86 -39.91 -30.65
N GLY A 36 -3.62 -38.82 -30.51
CA GLY A 36 -3.46 -37.84 -29.42
C GLY A 36 -2.16 -37.02 -29.50
N LEU A 37 -1.53 -36.96 -30.64
CA LEU A 37 -0.35 -36.13 -30.89
C LEU A 37 -0.81 -34.80 -31.51
N HIS A 38 -0.55 -33.71 -30.80
CA HIS A 38 -0.78 -32.37 -31.33
C HIS A 38 0.32 -32.02 -32.34
N GLN A 39 -0.05 -31.87 -33.62
CA GLN A 39 0.85 -31.26 -34.60
C GLN A 39 0.79 -29.74 -34.38
N GLY A 40 1.91 -29.16 -33.89
CA GLY A 40 2.09 -27.72 -33.81
C GLY A 40 2.11 -27.07 -35.19
N MET A 41 1.94 -25.79 -35.24
CA MET A 41 2.12 -24.97 -36.43
C MET A 41 3.61 -24.92 -36.83
N THR A 42 3.86 -24.61 -38.10
CA THR A 42 5.22 -24.22 -38.52
C THR A 42 5.64 -22.90 -37.88
N GLU A 43 6.94 -22.61 -37.88
CA GLU A 43 7.49 -21.37 -37.29
C GLU A 43 6.81 -20.10 -37.83
N ASN A 44 6.56 -20.02 -39.12
CA ASN A 44 5.94 -18.87 -39.76
C ASN A 44 4.45 -18.75 -39.39
N GLU A 45 3.73 -19.86 -39.33
CA GLU A 45 2.33 -19.91 -38.91
C GLU A 45 2.20 -19.54 -37.42
N ALA A 46 3.14 -19.97 -36.59
CA ALA A 46 3.15 -19.66 -35.17
C ALA A 46 3.37 -18.17 -34.89
N TRP A 47 4.25 -17.51 -35.65
CA TRP A 47 4.42 -16.06 -35.56
C TRP A 47 3.17 -15.32 -36.07
N ALA A 48 2.57 -15.74 -37.16
CA ALA A 48 1.32 -15.15 -37.66
C ALA A 48 0.16 -15.32 -36.67
N TYR A 49 0.12 -16.45 -35.96
CA TYR A 49 -0.82 -16.67 -34.86
C TYR A 49 -0.58 -15.71 -33.71
N ALA A 50 0.67 -15.55 -33.28
CA ALA A 50 1.03 -14.63 -32.22
C ALA A 50 0.68 -13.18 -32.58
N ASP A 51 0.99 -12.73 -33.79
CA ASP A 51 0.68 -11.39 -34.30
C ASP A 51 -0.83 -11.11 -34.31
N SER A 52 -1.65 -12.10 -34.69
CA SER A 52 -3.11 -11.94 -34.76
C SER A 52 -3.80 -11.98 -33.42
N ASN A 53 -3.15 -12.53 -32.38
CA ASN A 53 -3.76 -12.70 -31.06
C ASN A 53 -3.18 -11.81 -29.96
N ILE A 54 -2.02 -11.16 -30.21
CA ILE A 54 -1.32 -10.39 -29.16
C ILE A 54 -2.18 -9.29 -28.54
N ASP A 55 -3.02 -8.61 -29.33
CA ASP A 55 -3.84 -7.51 -28.84
C ASP A 55 -4.98 -7.99 -27.92
N GLN A 56 -5.36 -9.25 -27.98
CA GLN A 56 -6.32 -9.83 -27.06
C GLN A 56 -5.71 -10.06 -25.67
N TYR A 57 -4.44 -10.43 -25.60
CA TYR A 57 -3.76 -10.81 -24.34
C TYR A 57 -2.91 -9.70 -23.74
N ALA A 58 -2.45 -8.78 -24.57
CA ALA A 58 -1.63 -7.64 -24.16
C ALA A 58 -1.94 -6.41 -25.05
N PRO A 59 -3.10 -5.78 -24.89
CA PRO A 59 -3.51 -4.63 -25.70
C PRO A 59 -2.51 -3.47 -25.58
N ILE A 60 -2.33 -2.71 -26.65
CA ILE A 60 -1.36 -1.61 -26.74
C ILE A 60 -1.56 -0.54 -25.65
N PRO A 61 -2.81 -0.14 -25.26
CA PRO A 61 -2.99 0.82 -24.17
C PRO A 61 -2.34 0.40 -22.84
N TRP A 62 -2.12 -0.89 -22.66
CA TRP A 62 -1.51 -1.47 -21.44
C TRP A 62 -0.01 -1.76 -21.59
N CYS A 63 0.66 -1.13 -22.54
CA CYS A 63 2.09 -1.28 -22.76
C CYS A 63 2.95 -0.20 -22.06
N GLY A 64 2.34 0.62 -21.22
CA GLY A 64 3.05 1.57 -20.38
C GLY A 64 3.78 0.91 -19.21
N PHE A 65 4.41 1.73 -18.41
CA PHE A 65 4.98 1.35 -17.13
C PHE A 65 4.42 2.25 -16.05
N VAL A 66 3.78 1.65 -15.06
CA VAL A 66 3.29 2.33 -13.87
C VAL A 66 4.03 1.77 -12.66
N ASN A 67 4.73 2.65 -11.95
CA ASN A 67 5.29 2.31 -10.65
C ASN A 67 4.21 2.51 -9.59
N TRP A 68 3.51 1.45 -9.24
CA TRP A 68 2.44 1.49 -8.25
C TRP A 68 2.91 1.91 -6.86
N ASP A 69 4.19 1.72 -6.54
CA ASP A 69 4.75 2.13 -5.26
C ASP A 69 4.69 3.66 -5.09
N ASP A 70 4.81 4.44 -6.18
CA ASP A 70 4.71 5.91 -6.15
C ASP A 70 3.29 6.40 -5.80
N TYR A 71 2.29 5.57 -6.06
CA TYR A 71 0.88 5.85 -5.73
C TYR A 71 0.47 5.33 -4.36
N LEU A 72 1.17 4.35 -3.82
CA LEU A 72 0.88 3.77 -2.51
C LEU A 72 1.65 4.41 -1.39
N PHE A 73 2.88 4.82 -1.66
CA PHE A 73 3.78 5.29 -0.62
C PHE A 73 4.06 6.77 -0.75
N ARG A 74 4.23 7.39 0.39
CA ARG A 74 4.64 8.79 0.53
C ARG A 74 5.69 8.92 1.61
N ASN A 75 6.35 10.06 1.66
CA ASN A 75 7.19 10.37 2.78
C ASN A 75 6.30 10.60 4.01
N GLY A 76 6.51 9.77 5.05
CA GLY A 76 5.83 9.94 6.32
C GLY A 76 6.34 11.20 7.04
N SER A 77 5.46 11.83 7.82
CA SER A 77 5.81 12.94 8.68
C SER A 77 5.44 12.66 10.13
N HIS A 78 6.21 13.21 11.07
CA HIS A 78 5.92 13.13 12.49
C HIS A 78 6.12 14.49 13.14
N GLN A 79 5.10 14.97 13.82
CA GLN A 79 5.11 16.22 14.57
C GLN A 79 4.60 15.94 15.97
N ASN A 80 5.36 16.41 16.98
CA ASN A 80 4.96 16.30 18.38
C ASN A 80 5.24 17.62 19.08
N TYR A 81 4.22 18.20 19.66
CA TYR A 81 4.28 19.43 20.41
C TYR A 81 3.78 19.15 21.82
N GLU A 82 4.57 19.50 22.81
CA GLU A 82 4.19 19.35 24.21
C GLU A 82 4.53 20.63 24.99
N PHE A 83 3.55 21.12 25.69
CA PHE A 83 3.71 22.23 26.63
C PHE A 83 3.39 21.72 28.03
N SER A 84 4.29 22.00 28.97
CA SER A 84 4.07 21.66 30.36
C SER A 84 4.41 22.83 31.27
N ALA A 85 3.66 22.94 32.36
CA ALA A 85 3.91 23.88 33.41
C ALA A 85 3.81 23.18 34.76
N SER A 86 4.75 23.47 35.63
CA SER A 86 4.72 22.97 36.99
C SER A 86 5.07 24.10 37.96
N GLY A 87 4.49 24.03 39.11
CA GLY A 87 4.78 25.01 40.17
C GLY A 87 4.24 24.52 41.50
N GLY A 88 4.55 25.30 42.53
CA GLY A 88 4.03 24.98 43.86
C GLY A 88 4.59 25.89 44.94
N GLN A 89 3.93 25.86 46.07
CA GLN A 89 4.36 26.45 47.34
C GLN A 89 4.26 25.36 48.41
N GLU A 90 4.61 25.71 49.66
CA GLU A 90 4.67 24.73 50.77
C GLU A 90 3.46 23.77 50.86
N LYS A 91 2.24 24.27 50.53
CA LYS A 91 1.02 23.51 50.68
C LYS A 91 0.40 23.03 49.38
N ILE A 92 0.83 23.51 48.21
CA ILE A 92 0.26 23.17 46.93
C ILE A 92 1.35 22.89 45.91
N LYS A 93 1.16 21.81 45.16
CA LYS A 93 1.98 21.48 43.99
C LYS A 93 1.05 21.17 42.81
N TYR A 94 1.40 21.67 41.66
CA TYR A 94 0.65 21.38 40.45
C TYR A 94 1.56 21.09 39.28
N TYR A 95 1.06 20.28 38.38
CA TYR A 95 1.66 20.00 37.09
C TYR A 95 0.53 19.94 36.08
N THR A 96 0.68 20.63 34.97
CA THR A 96 -0.21 20.56 33.82
C THR A 96 0.59 20.37 32.55
N SER A 97 0.07 19.59 31.62
CA SER A 97 0.62 19.48 30.28
C SER A 97 -0.47 19.33 29.25
N ILE A 98 -0.19 19.86 28.05
CA ILE A 98 -1.00 19.68 26.85
C ILE A 98 -0.06 19.21 25.74
N GLY A 99 -0.43 18.13 25.06
CA GLY A 99 0.34 17.58 23.96
C GLY A 99 -0.53 17.40 22.72
N TYR A 100 0.04 17.70 21.58
CA TYR A 100 -0.50 17.41 20.25
C TYR A 100 0.53 16.62 19.46
N MET A 101 0.11 15.48 18.93
CA MET A 101 0.93 14.63 18.07
C MET A 101 0.16 14.35 16.79
N LYS A 102 0.84 14.56 15.67
CA LYS A 102 0.37 14.16 14.34
C LYS A 102 1.45 13.34 13.65
N GLN A 103 1.04 12.20 13.14
CA GLN A 103 1.89 11.30 12.37
C GLN A 103 1.17 10.92 11.09
N ASP A 104 1.77 11.25 9.96
CA ASP A 104 1.36 10.76 8.66
C ASP A 104 2.18 9.52 8.32
N GLY A 105 1.53 8.41 8.04
CA GLY A 105 2.19 7.16 7.70
C GLY A 105 2.79 7.18 6.31
N VAL A 106 3.68 6.23 6.05
CA VAL A 106 4.34 6.04 4.74
C VAL A 106 3.36 5.57 3.67
N THR A 107 2.29 4.88 4.06
CA THR A 107 1.24 4.45 3.14
C THR A 107 0.15 5.52 3.09
N ILE A 108 -0.37 5.79 1.89
CA ILE A 108 -1.52 6.69 1.70
C ILE A 108 -2.69 6.20 2.57
N ASN A 109 -3.47 7.14 3.12
CA ASN A 109 -4.59 6.88 4.04
C ASN A 109 -4.18 6.17 5.34
N SER A 110 -2.94 6.32 5.78
CA SER A 110 -2.52 5.94 7.13
C SER A 110 -2.05 7.16 7.91
N GLY A 111 -2.53 7.29 9.13
CA GLY A 111 -2.17 8.42 9.97
C GLY A 111 -2.68 8.27 11.40
N LEU A 112 -2.11 9.05 12.30
CA LEU A 112 -2.52 9.12 13.69
C LEU A 112 -2.43 10.56 14.18
N GLU A 113 -3.50 11.00 14.80
CA GLU A 113 -3.58 12.29 15.48
C GLU A 113 -3.98 12.07 16.93
N ARG A 114 -3.23 12.65 17.84
CA ARG A 114 -3.49 12.52 19.28
C ARG A 114 -3.40 13.86 19.97
N ILE A 115 -4.45 14.20 20.69
CA ILE A 115 -4.47 15.31 21.65
C ILE A 115 -4.48 14.72 23.04
N SER A 116 -3.64 15.22 23.91
CA SER A 116 -3.56 14.79 25.29
C SER A 116 -3.47 15.98 26.24
N ALA A 117 -4.10 15.85 27.39
CA ALA A 117 -4.02 16.83 28.47
C ALA A 117 -3.86 16.11 29.79
N ARG A 118 -3.06 16.66 30.68
CA ARG A 118 -2.83 16.15 32.04
C ARG A 118 -2.85 17.28 33.03
N LEU A 119 -3.52 17.04 34.16
CA LEU A 119 -3.54 17.93 35.32
C LEU A 119 -3.32 17.10 36.58
N ASN A 120 -2.28 17.41 37.31
CA ASN A 120 -2.02 16.85 38.62
C ASN A 120 -1.99 18.02 39.62
N VAL A 121 -2.71 17.89 40.71
CA VAL A 121 -2.73 18.87 41.79
C VAL A 121 -2.63 18.10 43.09
N ASP A 122 -1.67 18.46 43.95
CA ASP A 122 -1.52 17.94 45.29
C ASP A 122 -1.62 19.13 46.27
N TYR A 123 -2.54 19.05 47.21
CA TYR A 123 -2.81 20.09 48.22
C TYR A 123 -2.78 19.54 49.62
N GLN A 124 -1.88 20.09 50.43
CA GLN A 124 -1.82 19.78 51.87
C GLN A 124 -2.82 20.66 52.66
N MET A 125 -4.01 20.12 52.85
CA MET A 125 -5.09 20.81 53.54
C MET A 125 -4.79 21.00 55.02
N ALA A 126 -4.19 20.00 55.64
CA ALA A 126 -3.79 20.06 57.06
C ALA A 126 -2.47 19.25 57.23
N LYS A 127 -1.80 19.38 58.40
CA LYS A 127 -0.54 18.61 58.66
C LYS A 127 -0.75 17.09 58.57
N TRP A 128 -1.97 16.63 58.75
CA TRP A 128 -2.36 15.22 58.70
C TRP A 128 -3.15 14.84 57.46
N MET A 129 -3.46 15.80 56.55
CA MET A 129 -4.31 15.52 55.37
C MET A 129 -3.77 16.14 54.10
N ASN A 130 -3.52 15.29 53.12
CA ASN A 130 -3.19 15.67 51.76
C ASN A 130 -4.32 15.25 50.80
N ILE A 131 -4.71 16.12 49.88
CA ILE A 131 -5.69 15.88 48.87
C ILE A 131 -4.97 15.98 47.51
N GLY A 132 -5.10 14.94 46.66
CA GLY A 132 -4.52 14.92 45.32
C GLY A 132 -5.59 14.66 44.27
N ALA A 133 -5.53 15.37 43.18
CA ALA A 133 -6.31 15.12 41.96
C ALA A 133 -5.37 14.88 40.78
N LYS A 134 -5.63 13.79 40.06
CA LYS A 134 -4.89 13.44 38.83
C LYS A 134 -5.89 13.17 37.72
N ILE A 135 -5.90 14.05 36.74
CA ILE A 135 -6.81 13.98 35.58
C ILE A 135 -5.95 13.83 34.34
N GLN A 136 -6.31 12.88 33.49
CA GLN A 136 -5.70 12.69 32.18
C GLN A 136 -6.78 12.53 31.15
N PHE A 137 -6.65 13.27 30.07
CA PHE A 137 -7.50 13.19 28.88
C PHE A 137 -6.63 12.83 27.68
N SER A 138 -7.11 11.95 26.83
CA SER A 138 -6.49 11.65 25.53
C SER A 138 -7.57 11.36 24.51
N LYS A 139 -7.46 12.01 23.35
CA LYS A 139 -8.26 11.70 22.17
C LYS A 139 -7.32 11.30 21.05
N VAL A 140 -7.59 10.14 20.45
CA VAL A 140 -6.81 9.58 19.34
C VAL A 140 -7.76 9.40 18.16
N ASN A 141 -7.36 9.95 17.01
CA ASN A 141 -7.93 9.64 15.71
C ASN A 141 -6.86 8.87 14.94
N GLN A 142 -7.21 7.72 14.41
CA GLN A 142 -6.29 6.88 13.67
C GLN A 142 -6.95 6.41 12.39
N ASP A 143 -6.30 6.68 11.28
CA ASP A 143 -6.66 6.14 9.97
C ASP A 143 -5.72 4.97 9.66
N THR A 144 -6.31 3.82 9.39
CA THR A 144 -5.58 2.60 9.05
C THR A 144 -6.19 1.94 7.83
N TYR A 145 -5.36 1.35 7.03
CA TYR A 145 -5.79 0.45 5.96
C TYR A 145 -5.77 -1.00 6.45
N SER A 146 -6.45 -1.88 5.73
CA SER A 146 -6.41 -3.32 6.03
C SER A 146 -5.01 -3.88 5.79
N GLU A 147 -4.41 -4.46 6.81
CA GLU A 147 -3.07 -5.07 6.75
C GLU A 147 -3.15 -6.59 6.49
N GLY A 148 -2.03 -7.15 6.05
CA GLY A 148 -1.84 -8.59 5.89
C GLY A 148 -1.89 -9.06 4.44
N THR A 149 -2.19 -10.34 4.27
CA THR A 149 -2.25 -11.03 2.97
C THR A 149 -3.65 -11.00 2.35
N SER A 150 -4.55 -10.17 2.88
CA SER A 150 -5.90 -10.05 2.37
C SER A 150 -5.91 -9.29 1.04
N TYR A 151 -6.77 -9.69 0.12
CA TYR A 151 -7.03 -8.96 -1.13
C TYR A 151 -7.54 -7.53 -0.90
N THR A 152 -8.01 -7.22 0.30
CA THR A 152 -8.43 -5.87 0.69
C THR A 152 -7.27 -4.98 1.11
N SER A 153 -6.07 -5.54 1.32
CA SER A 153 -4.88 -4.75 1.61
C SER A 153 -4.36 -4.07 0.35
N PRO A 154 -4.23 -2.73 0.32
CA PRO A 154 -3.70 -2.02 -0.84
C PRO A 154 -2.30 -2.49 -1.23
N ILE A 155 -1.46 -2.77 -0.23
CA ILE A 155 -0.08 -3.24 -0.46
C ILE A 155 -0.09 -4.64 -1.07
N TYR A 156 -0.91 -5.56 -0.54
CA TYR A 156 -0.99 -6.90 -1.09
C TYR A 156 -1.58 -6.89 -2.50
N GLY A 157 -2.68 -6.16 -2.71
CA GLY A 157 -3.34 -6.04 -4.01
C GLY A 157 -2.38 -5.50 -5.08
N THR A 158 -1.64 -4.45 -4.75
CA THR A 158 -0.70 -3.83 -5.70
C THR A 158 0.50 -4.72 -6.00
N ARG A 159 1.08 -5.37 -4.99
CA ARG A 159 2.29 -6.21 -5.19
C ARG A 159 2.02 -7.56 -5.85
N ASN A 160 0.82 -8.08 -5.69
CA ASN A 160 0.46 -9.42 -6.17
C ASN A 160 -0.60 -9.43 -7.27
N GLY A 161 -1.37 -8.36 -7.41
CA GLY A 161 -2.50 -8.28 -8.34
C GLY A 161 -2.30 -7.26 -9.45
N ALA A 162 -1.77 -6.08 -9.13
CA ALA A 162 -1.57 -5.05 -10.15
C ALA A 162 -0.30 -5.32 -10.96
N THR A 163 -0.40 -5.14 -12.27
CA THR A 163 0.77 -5.23 -13.15
C THR A 163 1.28 -3.83 -13.49
N PRO A 164 2.58 -3.65 -13.77
CA PRO A 164 3.09 -2.34 -14.19
C PRO A 164 2.49 -1.82 -15.49
N SER A 165 1.83 -2.67 -16.26
CA SER A 165 1.14 -2.31 -17.49
C SER A 165 -0.30 -1.90 -17.30
N ASP A 166 -0.88 -2.07 -16.10
CA ASP A 166 -2.26 -1.70 -15.86
C ASP A 166 -2.39 -0.17 -15.82
N PRO A 167 -3.36 0.42 -16.51
CA PRO A 167 -3.57 1.86 -16.50
C PRO A 167 -4.10 2.31 -15.14
N ILE A 168 -3.67 3.51 -14.69
CA ILE A 168 -4.12 4.09 -13.43
C ILE A 168 -5.57 4.58 -13.52
N TRP A 169 -5.98 5.00 -14.72
CA TRP A 169 -7.28 5.57 -14.99
C TRP A 169 -8.01 4.71 -16.03
N ASN A 170 -9.30 4.58 -15.87
CA ASN A 170 -10.15 4.00 -16.90
C ASN A 170 -10.24 4.94 -18.12
N GLU A 171 -10.76 4.44 -19.25
CA GLU A 171 -10.94 5.23 -20.48
C GLU A 171 -11.80 6.49 -20.29
N ASP A 172 -12.61 6.51 -19.24
CA ASP A 172 -13.51 7.62 -18.89
C ASP A 172 -12.87 8.66 -17.93
N GLY A 173 -11.60 8.50 -17.52
CA GLY A 173 -10.83 9.41 -16.64
C GLY A 173 -10.85 9.03 -15.18
#